data_0ebfbff1acfd578bf5338663a490240d
#
_entry.id   0ebfbff1acfd578bf5338663a490240d
#
_cell.length_a   1.000
_cell.length_b   1.000
_cell.length_c   1.000
_cell.angle_alpha   90.00
_cell.angle_beta   90.00
_cell.angle_gamma   90.00
#
_symmetry.space_group_name_H-M   'P 1'
#
loop_
_entity.id
_entity.type
_entity.pdbx_description
1 polymer ?
#
loop_
_entity_poly.entity_id
_entity_poly.type
_entity_poly.pdbx_seq_one_letter_code
_entity_poly.pdbx_strand_id
1 'polypeptide(L)'
;MKLRPVAYHLDMNAIAGFLKTPDSLRLKEAEITKSNMLQTGFIAQEVEQAAKQINFDFGGIDKPKNNNDYYGLRYAEFVVPLVKAVQEQQQMIEELKTVNKNLQKQIDELKTEIKK
;
A
#
# COMPACT_ATOMS: atom_id res chain seq x y z
N MET A 1 -7.07 3.45 -6.08
CA MET A 1 -5.80 2.91 -5.61
C MET A 1 -5.81 1.40 -5.76
N LYS A 2 -4.80 0.85 -6.44
CA LYS A 2 -4.77 -0.58 -6.80
C LYS A 2 -3.94 -1.44 -5.84
N LEU A 3 -3.27 -0.82 -4.86
CA LEU A 3 -2.50 -1.55 -3.88
C LEU A 3 -3.40 -2.05 -2.77
N ARG A 4 -3.22 -3.31 -2.41
CA ARG A 4 -4.02 -3.99 -1.41
C ARG A 4 -3.16 -4.29 -0.18
N PRO A 5 -3.39 -3.60 0.96
CA PRO A 5 -2.72 -3.99 2.20
C PRO A 5 -3.16 -5.38 2.62
N VAL A 6 -2.22 -6.18 3.07
CA VAL A 6 -2.48 -7.54 3.55
C VAL A 6 -1.91 -7.73 4.94
N ALA A 7 -2.50 -8.65 5.69
CA ALA A 7 -1.99 -9.09 6.97
C ALA A 7 -1.65 -10.58 6.86
N TYR A 8 -0.53 -10.97 7.43
CA TYR A 8 -0.03 -12.34 7.29
C TYR A 8 0.85 -12.73 8.48
N HIS A 9 1.06 -14.03 8.59
CA HIS A 9 2.05 -14.60 9.50
C HIS A 9 3.20 -15.18 8.67
N LEU A 10 4.42 -15.06 9.17
CA LEU A 10 5.58 -15.60 8.48
C LEU A 10 5.63 -17.13 8.63
N ASP A 11 5.88 -17.81 7.54
CA ASP A 11 6.19 -19.25 7.55
C ASP A 11 7.71 -19.41 7.69
N MET A 12 8.16 -19.56 8.93
CA MET A 12 9.60 -19.62 9.22
C MET A 12 10.25 -20.88 8.66
N ASN A 13 9.52 -21.98 8.52
CA ASN A 13 10.04 -23.18 7.89
C ASN A 13 10.31 -22.96 6.39
N ALA A 14 9.37 -22.37 5.69
CA ALA A 14 9.52 -22.05 4.28
C ALA A 14 10.66 -21.04 4.05
N ILE A 15 10.77 -20.04 4.91
CA ILE A 15 11.85 -19.03 4.83
C ILE A 15 13.21 -19.70 5.04
N ALA A 16 13.35 -20.54 6.07
CA ALA A 16 14.59 -21.24 6.34
C ALA A 16 14.96 -22.18 5.19
N GLY A 17 13.99 -22.87 4.59
CA GLY A 17 14.18 -23.71 3.44
C GLY A 17 14.67 -22.94 2.22
N PHE A 18 14.05 -21.79 1.94
CA PHE A 18 14.46 -20.93 0.83
C PHE A 18 15.87 -20.36 1.01
N LEU A 19 16.18 -19.88 2.22
CA LEU A 19 17.50 -19.32 2.55
C LEU A 19 18.55 -20.40 2.81
N LYS A 20 18.17 -21.69 2.79
CA LYS A 20 19.05 -22.83 3.05
C LYS A 20 19.75 -22.73 4.41
N THR A 21 19.02 -22.27 5.41
CA THR A 21 19.52 -22.12 6.78
C THR A 21 19.65 -23.49 7.42
N PRO A 22 20.85 -23.89 7.92
CA PRO A 22 21.00 -25.16 8.63
C PRO A 22 20.17 -25.19 9.91
N ASP A 23 19.62 -26.35 10.26
CA ASP A 23 18.84 -26.54 11.48
C ASP A 23 19.60 -26.14 12.74
N SER A 24 20.92 -26.40 12.76
CA SER A 24 21.76 -26.02 13.87
C SER A 24 21.84 -24.53 14.15
N LEU A 25 21.56 -23.69 13.13
CA LEU A 25 21.59 -22.23 13.24
C LEU A 25 20.20 -21.63 13.46
N ARG A 26 19.16 -22.46 13.49
CA ARG A 26 17.79 -21.99 13.66
C ARG A 26 17.48 -21.80 15.16
N LEU A 27 16.92 -20.62 15.49
CA LEU A 27 16.50 -20.28 16.84
C LEU A 27 14.98 -20.54 16.94
N LYS A 28 14.60 -21.76 17.30
CA LYS A 28 13.20 -22.21 17.25
C LYS A 28 12.25 -21.35 18.07
N GLU A 29 12.66 -20.94 19.28
CA GLU A 29 11.81 -20.07 20.12
C GLU A 29 11.57 -18.70 19.49
N ALA A 30 12.62 -18.10 18.92
CA ALA A 30 12.51 -16.83 18.22
C ALA A 30 11.65 -16.98 16.96
N GLU A 31 11.74 -18.10 16.26
CA GLU A 31 10.92 -18.38 15.08
C GLU A 31 9.43 -18.52 15.44
N ILE A 32 9.11 -19.21 16.53
CA ILE A 32 7.73 -19.35 17.00
C ILE A 32 7.15 -17.98 17.35
N THR A 33 7.92 -17.18 18.08
CA THR A 33 7.49 -15.82 18.44
C THR A 33 7.23 -14.99 17.18
N LYS A 34 8.15 -15.07 16.21
CA LYS A 34 8.02 -14.27 14.99
C LYS A 34 6.87 -14.75 14.11
N SER A 35 6.64 -16.07 14.01
CA SER A 35 5.53 -16.59 13.22
C SER A 35 4.17 -16.30 13.83
N ASN A 36 4.10 -16.11 15.15
CA ASN A 36 2.86 -15.71 15.84
C ASN A 36 2.55 -14.22 15.71
N MET A 37 3.53 -13.40 15.28
CA MET A 37 3.32 -11.97 15.06
C MET A 37 2.54 -11.73 13.78
N LEU A 38 1.50 -10.90 13.86
CA LEU A 38 0.77 -10.47 12.69
C LEU A 38 1.59 -9.39 11.97
N GLN A 39 1.93 -9.65 10.72
CA GLN A 39 2.64 -8.71 9.87
C GLN A 39 1.65 -8.03 8.94
N THR A 40 1.94 -6.79 8.57
CA THR A 40 1.16 -6.05 7.57
C THR A 40 2.09 -5.56 6.47
N GLY A 41 1.58 -5.48 5.27
CA GLY A 41 2.38 -5.00 4.15
C GLY A 41 1.65 -5.17 2.83
N PHE A 42 2.42 -5.11 1.75
CA PHE A 42 1.92 -5.30 0.38
C PHE A 42 2.57 -6.53 -0.24
N ILE A 43 1.90 -7.12 -1.22
CA ILE A 43 2.47 -8.18 -2.02
C ILE A 43 3.31 -7.54 -3.12
N ALA A 44 4.62 -7.85 -3.15
CA ALA A 44 5.58 -7.17 -4.03
C ALA A 44 5.20 -7.30 -5.51
N GLN A 45 4.72 -8.45 -5.93
CA GLN A 45 4.30 -8.68 -7.31
C GLN A 45 3.10 -7.83 -7.70
N GLU A 46 2.17 -7.60 -6.78
CA GLU A 46 1.03 -6.71 -7.00
C GLU A 46 1.48 -5.25 -7.13
N VAL A 47 2.47 -4.84 -6.34
CA VAL A 47 3.05 -3.49 -6.44
C VAL A 47 3.73 -3.30 -7.79
N GLU A 48 4.52 -4.28 -8.23
CA GLU A 48 5.17 -4.26 -9.54
C GLU A 48 4.15 -4.12 -10.66
N GLN A 49 3.08 -4.91 -10.61
CA GLN A 49 2.03 -4.89 -11.62
C GLN A 49 1.31 -3.55 -11.66
N ALA A 50 0.99 -2.98 -10.49
CA ALA A 50 0.34 -1.68 -10.40
C ALA A 50 1.23 -0.58 -10.99
N ALA A 51 2.53 -0.59 -10.69
CA ALA A 51 3.48 0.37 -11.25
C ALA A 51 3.57 0.27 -12.77
N LYS A 52 3.59 -0.94 -13.32
CA LYS A 52 3.61 -1.17 -14.77
C LYS A 52 2.36 -0.64 -15.46
N GLN A 53 1.20 -0.81 -14.85
CA GLN A 53 -0.07 -0.36 -15.42
C GLN A 53 -0.13 1.15 -15.61
N ILE A 54 0.57 1.92 -14.78
CA ILE A 54 0.59 3.38 -14.88
C ILE A 54 1.91 3.90 -15.45
N ASN A 55 2.77 3.02 -15.98
CA ASN A 55 4.09 3.36 -16.49
C ASN A 55 4.96 4.13 -15.49
N PHE A 56 4.85 3.77 -14.23
CA PHE A 56 5.62 4.40 -13.15
C PHE A 56 6.84 3.55 -12.81
N ASP A 57 8.03 4.14 -12.97
CA ASP A 57 9.28 3.49 -12.59
C ASP A 57 9.49 3.67 -11.09
N PHE A 58 8.99 2.71 -10.31
CA PHE A 58 9.02 2.78 -8.86
C PHE A 58 10.26 2.09 -8.30
N GLY A 59 11.13 2.88 -7.63
CA GLY A 59 12.37 2.38 -7.05
C GLY A 59 12.20 1.57 -5.76
N GLY A 60 10.98 1.43 -5.26
CA GLY A 60 10.70 0.71 -4.02
C GLY A 60 10.56 -0.80 -4.17
N ILE A 61 10.77 -1.35 -5.35
CA ILE A 61 10.66 -2.79 -5.63
C ILE A 61 12.03 -3.36 -5.95
N ASP A 62 12.44 -4.35 -5.17
CA ASP A 62 13.63 -5.14 -5.46
C ASP A 62 13.18 -6.47 -6.09
N LYS A 63 13.46 -6.62 -7.39
CA LYS A 63 13.09 -7.83 -8.14
C LYS A 63 14.15 -8.91 -7.95
N PRO A 64 13.75 -10.20 -7.93
CA PRO A 64 14.72 -11.26 -7.87
C PRO A 64 15.62 -11.28 -9.11
N LYS A 65 16.92 -11.44 -8.90
CA LYS A 65 17.93 -11.49 -9.96
C LYS A 65 18.17 -12.91 -10.47
N ASN A 66 17.77 -13.91 -9.69
CA ASN A 66 17.94 -15.33 -10.01
C ASN A 66 16.97 -16.16 -9.17
N ASN A 67 17.01 -17.49 -9.32
CA ASN A 67 16.11 -18.40 -8.62
C ASN A 67 16.36 -18.51 -7.11
N ASN A 68 17.51 -18.02 -6.64
CA ASN A 68 17.88 -18.03 -5.22
C ASN A 68 17.58 -16.69 -4.53
N ASP A 69 16.99 -15.75 -5.25
CA ASP A 69 16.64 -14.42 -4.77
C ASP A 69 15.12 -14.30 -4.61
N TYR A 70 14.67 -13.27 -3.94
CA TYR A 70 13.25 -13.03 -3.66
C TYR A 70 12.90 -11.55 -3.90
N TYR A 71 11.61 -11.29 -4.03
CA TYR A 71 11.10 -9.94 -4.08
C TYR A 71 11.25 -9.24 -2.74
N GLY A 72 11.57 -7.97 -2.78
CA GLY A 72 11.57 -7.10 -1.62
C GLY A 72 10.89 -5.78 -1.91
N LEU A 73 10.41 -5.12 -0.87
CA LEU A 73 9.84 -3.79 -0.96
C LEU A 73 10.61 -2.87 -0.02
N ARG A 74 10.95 -1.70 -0.54
CA ARG A 74 11.54 -0.62 0.26
C ARG A 74 10.44 0.33 0.67
N TYR A 75 9.87 0.13 1.84
CA TYR A 75 8.71 0.90 2.29
C TYR A 75 8.98 2.39 2.41
N ALA A 76 10.20 2.78 2.73
CA ALA A 76 10.57 4.20 2.77
C ALA A 76 10.35 4.90 1.43
N GLU A 77 10.50 4.19 0.31
CA GLU A 77 10.28 4.75 -1.02
C GLU A 77 8.82 5.05 -1.33
N PHE A 78 7.89 4.50 -0.55
CA PHE A 78 6.46 4.82 -0.66
C PHE A 78 6.09 6.18 -0.07
N VAL A 79 6.94 6.71 0.83
CA VAL A 79 6.58 7.91 1.62
C VAL A 79 6.36 9.13 0.72
N VAL A 80 7.26 9.41 -0.20
CA VAL A 80 7.15 10.60 -1.06
C VAL A 80 5.93 10.50 -1.99
N PRO A 81 5.70 9.40 -2.73
CA PRO A 81 4.48 9.26 -3.50
C PRO A 81 3.21 9.33 -2.66
N LEU A 82 3.24 8.79 -1.44
CA LEU A 82 2.10 8.83 -0.53
C LEU A 82 1.79 10.26 -0.10
N VAL A 83 2.80 11.04 0.26
CA VAL A 83 2.63 12.45 0.63
C VAL A 83 2.01 13.21 -0.54
N LYS A 84 2.50 13.00 -1.75
CA LYS A 84 1.94 13.64 -2.94
C LYS A 84 0.47 13.26 -3.16
N ALA A 85 0.15 11.98 -3.00
CA ALA A 85 -1.22 11.51 -3.14
C ALA A 85 -2.16 12.16 -2.12
N VAL A 86 -1.72 12.29 -0.86
CA VAL A 86 -2.49 12.94 0.20
C VAL A 86 -2.69 14.43 -0.12
N GLN A 87 -1.67 15.10 -0.63
CA GLN A 87 -1.77 16.51 -1.03
C GLN A 87 -2.76 16.69 -2.17
N GLU A 88 -2.73 15.82 -3.17
CA GLU A 88 -3.68 15.86 -4.29
C GLU A 88 -5.10 15.59 -3.82
N GLN A 89 -5.27 14.62 -2.91
CA GLN A 89 -6.59 14.35 -2.32
C GLN A 89 -7.10 15.53 -1.50
N GLN A 90 -6.22 16.22 -0.78
CA GLN A 90 -6.61 17.41 -0.03
C GLN A 90 -7.12 18.52 -0.98
N GLN A 91 -6.44 18.69 -2.11
CA GLN A 91 -6.90 19.65 -3.12
C GLN A 91 -8.26 19.26 -3.67
N MET A 92 -8.48 17.98 -3.97
CA MET A 92 -9.79 17.49 -4.42
C MET A 92 -10.87 17.71 -3.37
N ILE A 93 -10.56 17.52 -2.10
CA ILE A 93 -11.50 17.78 -0.99
C ILE A 93 -11.89 19.25 -0.97
N GLU A 94 -10.93 20.16 -1.12
CA GLU A 94 -11.22 21.60 -1.14
C GLU A 94 -12.08 22.00 -2.34
N GLU A 95 -11.81 21.44 -3.51
CA GLU A 95 -12.63 21.65 -4.70
C GLU A 95 -14.05 21.13 -4.49
N LEU A 96 -14.20 19.94 -3.91
CA LEU A 96 -15.51 19.37 -3.59
C LEU A 96 -16.27 20.22 -2.58
N LYS A 97 -15.59 20.79 -1.59
CA LYS A 97 -16.22 21.70 -0.64
C LYS A 97 -16.77 22.94 -1.33
N THR A 98 -16.02 23.48 -2.30
CA THR A 98 -16.47 24.63 -3.10
C THR A 98 -17.68 24.27 -3.93
N VAL A 99 -17.65 23.12 -4.61
CA VAL A 99 -18.79 22.61 -5.39
C VAL A 99 -20.00 22.42 -4.49
N ASN A 100 -19.82 21.84 -3.30
CA ASN A 100 -20.92 21.64 -2.35
C ASN A 100 -21.55 22.96 -1.90
N LYS A 101 -20.74 23.98 -1.63
CA LYS A 101 -21.27 25.32 -1.28
C LYS A 101 -22.09 25.91 -2.41
N ASN A 102 -21.60 25.77 -3.65
CA ASN A 102 -22.34 26.27 -4.82
C ASN A 102 -23.64 25.51 -5.02
N LEU A 103 -23.63 24.19 -4.86
CA LEU A 103 -24.83 23.37 -4.95
C LEU A 103 -25.84 23.73 -3.86
N GLN A 104 -25.37 23.95 -2.63
CA GLN A 104 -26.22 24.34 -1.52
C GLN A 104 -26.89 25.69 -1.80
N LYS A 105 -26.11 26.63 -2.34
CA LYS A 105 -26.63 27.95 -2.75
C LYS A 105 -27.71 27.80 -3.80
N GLN A 106 -27.49 26.98 -4.83
CA GLN A 106 -28.48 26.74 -5.88
C GLN A 106 -29.76 26.10 -5.33
N ILE A 107 -29.60 25.15 -4.38
CA ILE A 107 -30.74 24.52 -3.72
C ILE A 107 -31.55 25.57 -2.94
N ASP A 108 -30.87 26.42 -2.20
CA ASP A 108 -31.54 27.48 -1.42
C ASP A 108 -32.27 28.46 -2.32
N GLU A 109 -31.67 28.84 -3.45
CA GLU A 109 -32.30 29.70 -4.46
C GLU A 109 -33.56 29.07 -5.05
N LEU A 110 -33.47 27.76 -5.40
CA LEU A 110 -34.63 27.01 -5.92
C LEU A 110 -35.76 26.93 -4.89
N LYS A 111 -35.42 26.70 -3.62
CA LYS A 111 -36.41 26.67 -2.54
C LYS A 111 -37.12 28.00 -2.41
N THR A 112 -36.37 29.09 -2.53
CA THR A 112 -36.93 30.42 -2.48
C THR A 112 -37.90 30.67 -3.65
N GLU A 113 -37.54 30.24 -4.86
CA GLU A 113 -38.43 30.38 -6.04
C GLU A 113 -39.71 29.55 -5.91
N ILE A 114 -39.58 28.31 -5.38
CA ILE A 114 -40.75 27.47 -5.18
C ILE A 114 -41.75 28.07 -4.20
N LYS A 115 -41.25 28.82 -3.20
CA LYS A 115 -42.10 29.46 -2.20
C LYS A 115 -42.78 30.74 -2.66
N LYS A 116 -42.39 31.24 -3.82
CA LYS A 116 -43.09 32.39 -4.42
C LYS A 116 -44.44 31.91 -5.07
#